data_f04f499074e62427148531f09f5d6c28
#
_entry.id   f04f499074e62427148531f09f5d6c28
#
_cell.length_a   1.000
_cell.length_b   1.000
_cell.length_c   1.000
_cell.angle_alpha   90.00
_cell.angle_beta   90.00
_cell.angle_gamma   90.00
#
_symmetry.space_group_name_H-M   'P 1'
#
loop_
_entity.id
_entity.type
_entity.pdbx_description
1 polymer ?
#
loop_
_entity_poly.entity_id
_entity_poly.type
_entity_poly.pdbx_seq_one_letter_code
_entity_poly.pdbx_strand_id
1 'polypeptide(L)'
;MVLLQERMAIVSTLMPRVQSDESTLVMSFATAMVEERAAKGSGWSVGNHLSGFDGDSAAEEARNAIRSMDGVRIPGGAYSVILGPQPLTEILEWVLMPGLQLDMFYAGATPFSGKMGRQVASPELYLYDDGADPDRAASKAITDEGLPTGRTDLIRDGVLSGLLSNHYNYQRM
;
A
#
# COMPACT_ATOMS: atom_id res chain seq x y z
N MET A 1 4.47 18.36 -7.16
CA MET A 1 3.15 17.73 -7.41
C MET A 1 3.20 17.01 -8.75
N VAL A 2 2.66 15.81 -8.81
CA VAL A 2 2.52 14.99 -10.03
C VAL A 2 1.05 14.67 -10.22
N LEU A 3 0.57 14.78 -11.45
CA LEU A 3 -0.75 14.33 -11.87
C LEU A 3 -0.54 13.25 -12.95
N LEU A 4 -1.02 12.06 -12.69
CA LEU A 4 -1.06 10.96 -13.64
C LEU A 4 -2.50 10.70 -14.04
N GLN A 5 -2.75 10.60 -15.33
CA GLN A 5 -4.00 10.11 -15.88
C GLN A 5 -3.66 8.89 -16.74
N GLU A 6 -4.28 7.78 -16.42
CA GLU A 6 -4.09 6.53 -17.15
C GLU A 6 -5.40 6.10 -17.79
N ARG A 7 -5.30 5.67 -19.05
CA ARG A 7 -6.37 4.99 -19.77
C ARG A 7 -5.85 3.66 -20.22
N MET A 8 -6.52 2.60 -19.82
CA MET A 8 -6.14 1.24 -20.15
C MET A 8 -7.28 0.56 -20.91
N ALA A 9 -6.92 -0.18 -21.97
CA ALA A 9 -7.84 -1.06 -22.65
C ALA A 9 -7.14 -2.39 -22.92
N ILE A 10 -7.73 -3.48 -22.47
CA ILE A 10 -7.14 -4.82 -22.54
C ILE A 10 -8.07 -5.75 -23.30
N VAL A 11 -7.49 -6.46 -24.28
CA VAL A 11 -8.11 -7.60 -24.96
C VAL A 11 -7.50 -8.86 -24.37
N SER A 12 -8.30 -9.66 -23.73
CA SER A 12 -7.87 -10.89 -23.07
C SER A 12 -8.72 -12.07 -23.54
N THR A 13 -8.10 -13.21 -23.71
CA THR A 13 -8.81 -14.48 -23.97
C THR A 13 -9.63 -14.96 -22.78
N LEU A 14 -9.40 -14.39 -21.62
CA LEU A 14 -10.13 -14.70 -20.39
C LEU A 14 -11.50 -13.98 -20.33
N MET A 15 -11.70 -12.95 -21.16
CA MET A 15 -12.89 -12.12 -21.12
C MET A 15 -13.53 -12.01 -22.52
N PRO A 16 -14.88 -12.05 -22.62
CA PRO A 16 -15.57 -12.05 -23.91
C PRO A 16 -15.57 -10.69 -24.61
N ARG A 17 -15.17 -9.63 -23.93
CA ARG A 17 -15.17 -8.25 -24.44
C ARG A 17 -13.88 -7.54 -24.03
N VAL A 18 -13.55 -6.48 -24.76
CA VAL A 18 -12.52 -5.53 -24.36
C VAL A 18 -12.87 -4.96 -22.98
N GLN A 19 -11.93 -5.00 -22.08
CA GLN A 19 -12.03 -4.35 -20.78
C GLN A 19 -11.31 -3.01 -20.86
N SER A 20 -11.86 -1.99 -20.22
CA SER A 20 -11.24 -0.67 -20.19
C SER A 20 -11.39 -0.03 -18.82
N ASP A 21 -10.43 0.79 -18.44
CA ASP A 21 -10.41 1.57 -17.23
C ASP A 21 -9.77 2.93 -17.44
N GLU A 22 -10.22 3.91 -16.69
CA GLU A 22 -9.61 5.24 -16.61
C GLU A 22 -9.37 5.57 -15.14
N SER A 23 -8.14 5.92 -14.81
CA SER A 23 -7.76 6.28 -13.45
C SER A 23 -6.96 7.57 -13.42
N THR A 24 -7.04 8.27 -12.31
CA THR A 24 -6.28 9.48 -12.02
C THR A 24 -5.58 9.32 -10.68
N LEU A 25 -4.31 9.69 -10.63
CA LEU A 25 -3.52 9.77 -9.41
C LEU A 25 -2.91 11.16 -9.29
N VAL A 26 -3.17 11.80 -8.17
CA VAL A 26 -2.56 13.08 -7.79
C VAL A 26 -1.67 12.83 -6.61
N MET A 27 -0.42 13.26 -6.67
CA MET A 27 0.49 13.19 -5.53
C MET A 27 1.32 14.45 -5.39
N SER A 28 1.60 14.79 -4.15
CA SER A 28 2.56 15.80 -3.74
C SER A 28 3.57 15.16 -2.79
N PHE A 29 4.81 15.56 -2.94
CA PHE A 29 5.89 15.12 -2.09
C PHE A 29 6.77 16.32 -1.73
N ALA A 30 7.16 16.41 -0.48
CA ALA A 30 8.08 17.43 -0.01
C ALA A 30 9.12 16.80 0.95
N THR A 31 10.37 17.23 0.83
CA THR A 31 11.42 16.94 1.81
C THR A 31 12.03 18.25 2.28
N ALA A 32 12.05 18.45 3.58
CA ALA A 32 12.76 19.55 4.20
C ALA A 32 14.03 19.04 4.87
N MET A 33 15.12 19.80 4.76
CA MET A 33 16.39 19.49 5.37
C MET A 33 16.92 20.71 6.14
N VAL A 34 17.46 20.46 7.31
CA VAL A 34 18.19 21.44 8.10
C VAL A 34 19.64 20.97 8.15
N GLU A 35 20.47 21.48 7.23
CA GLU A 35 21.83 20.98 7.01
C GLU A 35 22.72 21.10 8.25
N GLU A 36 22.67 22.25 8.95
CA GLU A 36 23.46 22.52 10.15
C GLU A 36 23.15 21.55 11.30
N ARG A 37 21.98 20.93 11.30
CA ARG A 37 21.48 20.03 12.34
C ARG A 37 21.36 18.58 11.88
N ALA A 38 21.72 18.29 10.63
CA ALA A 38 21.55 16.97 10.01
C ALA A 38 20.13 16.37 10.20
N ALA A 39 19.12 17.25 10.28
CA ALA A 39 17.74 16.89 10.48
C ALA A 39 16.99 16.97 9.16
N LYS A 40 16.10 16.00 8.91
CA LYS A 40 15.26 15.97 7.72
C LYS A 40 13.86 15.43 8.06
N GLY A 41 12.89 15.87 7.29
CA GLY A 41 11.52 15.37 7.33
C GLY A 41 10.95 15.27 5.92
N SER A 42 10.13 14.31 5.68
CA SER A 42 9.45 14.10 4.40
C SER A 42 7.96 14.00 4.63
N GLY A 43 7.19 14.45 3.66
CA GLY A 43 5.74 14.34 3.67
C GLY A 43 5.19 13.98 2.29
N TRP A 44 4.08 13.29 2.29
CA TRP A 44 3.35 12.85 1.11
C TRP A 44 1.89 13.22 1.22
N SER A 45 1.29 13.54 0.09
CA SER A 45 -0.15 13.65 -0.07
C SER A 45 -0.55 12.94 -1.36
N VAL A 46 -1.59 12.14 -1.29
CA VAL A 46 -2.06 11.31 -2.41
C VAL A 46 -3.57 11.40 -2.50
N GLY A 47 -4.08 11.49 -3.71
CA GLY A 47 -5.51 11.49 -4.00
C GLY A 47 -5.81 10.98 -5.41
N ASN A 48 -7.07 10.72 -5.70
CA ASN A 48 -7.55 10.33 -7.03
C ASN A 48 -8.27 11.48 -7.77
N HIS A 49 -8.53 12.59 -7.10
CA HIS A 49 -9.17 13.78 -7.68
C HIS A 49 -8.42 15.05 -7.30
N LEU A 50 -8.40 16.04 -8.21
CA LEU A 50 -7.86 17.38 -7.90
C LEU A 50 -8.77 18.14 -6.95
N SER A 51 -10.08 17.94 -7.03
CA SER A 51 -11.02 18.55 -6.12
C SER A 51 -10.88 17.93 -4.72
N GLY A 52 -10.52 18.75 -3.76
CA GLY A 52 -10.29 18.29 -2.38
C GLY A 52 -8.91 17.69 -2.12
N PHE A 53 -8.00 17.67 -3.13
CA PHE A 53 -6.62 17.28 -2.90
C PHE A 53 -5.89 18.33 -2.05
N ASP A 54 -5.41 17.89 -0.88
CA ASP A 54 -4.61 18.72 0.01
C ASP A 54 -3.11 18.51 -0.24
N GLY A 55 -2.56 19.33 -1.11
CA GLY A 55 -1.11 19.32 -1.40
C GLY A 55 -0.26 19.89 -0.27
N ASP A 56 -0.83 20.68 0.61
CA ASP A 56 -0.12 21.36 1.70
C ASP A 56 0.20 20.38 2.85
N SER A 57 -0.55 19.30 2.98
CA SER A 57 -0.28 18.25 3.98
C SER A 57 1.12 17.66 3.83
N ALA A 58 1.61 17.48 2.59
CA ALA A 58 2.98 17.04 2.35
C ALA A 58 4.02 18.02 2.88
N ALA A 59 3.77 19.33 2.75
CA ALA A 59 4.66 20.35 3.27
C ALA A 59 4.62 20.45 4.79
N GLU A 60 3.45 20.20 5.38
CA GLU A 60 3.31 20.18 6.84
C GLU A 60 4.08 19.02 7.47
N GLU A 61 3.97 17.82 6.90
CA GLU A 61 4.74 16.67 7.33
C GLU A 61 6.25 16.90 7.17
N ALA A 62 6.69 17.58 6.10
CA ALA A 62 8.08 17.94 5.91
C ALA A 62 8.63 18.87 7.01
N ARG A 63 7.77 19.68 7.65
CA ARG A 63 8.17 20.49 8.83
C ARG A 63 8.60 19.65 10.02
N ASN A 64 8.33 18.35 10.02
CA ASN A 64 8.87 17.42 11.00
C ASN A 64 10.41 17.38 11.02
N ALA A 65 11.08 17.88 9.96
CA ALA A 65 12.52 18.14 10.02
C ALA A 65 12.93 19.01 11.21
N ILE A 66 12.14 20.06 11.50
CA ILE A 66 12.39 20.95 12.65
C ILE A 66 12.20 20.20 13.97
N ARG A 67 11.17 19.34 14.05
CA ARG A 67 10.90 18.53 15.24
C ARG A 67 11.94 17.45 15.49
N SER A 68 12.64 17.02 14.44
CA SER A 68 13.72 16.01 14.54
C SER A 68 15.09 16.60 14.89
N MET A 69 15.21 17.92 14.95
CA MET A 69 16.41 18.56 15.47
C MET A 69 16.63 18.16 16.94
N ASP A 70 17.90 18.02 17.32
CA ASP A 70 18.29 17.65 18.68
C ASP A 70 17.76 16.26 19.14
N GLY A 71 17.45 15.39 18.19
CA GLY A 71 17.10 14.00 18.45
C GLY A 71 18.22 13.24 19.15
N VAL A 72 17.85 12.33 20.05
CA VAL A 72 18.78 11.51 20.81
C VAL A 72 18.69 10.04 20.38
N ARG A 73 19.79 9.31 20.52
CA ARG A 73 19.77 7.85 20.37
C ARG A 73 19.18 7.22 21.62
N ILE A 74 18.17 6.39 21.43
CA ILE A 74 17.61 5.57 22.52
C ILE A 74 18.36 4.24 22.59
N PRO A 75 18.50 3.61 23.77
CA PRO A 75 19.06 2.28 23.93
C PRO A 75 18.31 1.23 23.11
N GLY A 76 18.97 0.16 22.71
CA GLY A 76 18.28 -1.00 22.13
C GLY A 76 17.33 -1.62 23.14
N GLY A 77 16.12 -2.01 22.70
CA GLY A 77 15.11 -2.59 23.58
C GLY A 77 13.78 -2.83 22.85
N ALA A 78 12.79 -3.34 23.58
CA ALA A 78 11.43 -3.45 23.13
C ALA A 78 10.65 -2.20 23.53
N TYR A 79 9.99 -1.57 22.57
CA TYR A 79 9.23 -0.34 22.76
C TYR A 79 7.83 -0.47 22.15
N SER A 80 6.85 0.17 22.77
CA SER A 80 5.58 0.44 22.13
C SER A 80 5.75 1.60 21.15
N VAL A 81 5.38 1.39 19.91
CA VAL A 81 5.57 2.38 18.82
C VAL A 81 4.22 2.74 18.21
N ILE A 82 3.98 4.04 18.05
CA ILE A 82 2.86 4.55 17.26
C ILE A 82 3.44 4.96 15.90
N LEU A 83 2.93 4.34 14.84
CA LEU A 83 3.33 4.63 13.47
C LEU A 83 2.31 5.58 12.83
N GLY A 84 2.79 6.64 12.19
CA GLY A 84 1.97 7.46 11.32
C GLY A 84 1.63 6.73 10.00
N PRO A 85 0.77 7.33 9.13
CA PRO A 85 0.36 6.70 7.87
C PRO A 85 1.54 6.36 6.95
N GLN A 86 2.50 7.25 6.76
CA GLN A 86 3.62 7.04 5.85
C GLN A 86 4.51 5.84 6.25
N PRO A 87 5.10 5.76 7.46
CA PRO A 87 5.90 4.60 7.83
C PRO A 87 5.07 3.30 7.89
N LEU A 88 3.77 3.38 8.17
CA LEU A 88 2.90 2.22 8.09
C LEU A 88 2.74 1.73 6.64
N THR A 89 2.54 2.64 5.69
CA THR A 89 2.45 2.30 4.25
C THR A 89 3.73 1.63 3.77
N GLU A 90 4.90 2.14 4.14
CA GLU A 90 6.19 1.54 3.77
C GLU A 90 6.34 0.11 4.33
N ILE A 91 5.91 -0.14 5.56
CA ILE A 91 5.91 -1.50 6.15
C ILE A 91 4.93 -2.42 5.40
N LEU A 92 3.74 -1.92 5.08
CA LEU A 92 2.76 -2.69 4.31
C LEU A 92 3.33 -3.05 2.93
N GLU A 93 3.83 -2.08 2.18
CA GLU A 93 4.30 -2.26 0.82
C GLU A 93 5.54 -3.15 0.72
N TRP A 94 6.55 -2.91 1.56
CA TRP A 94 7.85 -3.56 1.42
C TRP A 94 8.03 -4.82 2.26
N VAL A 95 7.21 -5.03 3.28
CA VAL A 95 7.35 -6.16 4.21
C VAL A 95 6.15 -7.10 4.17
N LEU A 96 4.94 -6.57 4.33
CA LEU A 96 3.74 -7.42 4.45
C LEU A 96 3.22 -7.89 3.09
N MET A 97 3.04 -6.97 2.14
CA MET A 97 2.44 -7.31 0.84
C MET A 97 3.22 -8.37 0.04
N PRO A 98 4.57 -8.32 -0.02
CA PRO A 98 5.33 -9.41 -0.64
C PRO A 98 5.09 -10.77 0.04
N GLY A 99 4.96 -10.78 1.37
CA GLY A 99 4.70 -12.00 2.13
C GLY A 99 3.31 -12.59 1.95
N LEU A 100 2.35 -11.80 1.48
CA LEU A 100 0.96 -12.19 1.22
C LEU A 100 0.70 -12.58 -0.23
N GLN A 101 1.74 -12.65 -1.07
CA GLN A 101 1.64 -13.17 -2.44
C GLN A 101 1.47 -14.70 -2.43
N LEU A 102 0.59 -15.19 -3.30
CA LEU A 102 0.24 -16.60 -3.39
C LEU A 102 1.45 -17.49 -3.68
N ASP A 103 2.27 -17.10 -4.64
CA ASP A 103 3.47 -17.83 -5.05
C ASP A 103 4.51 -17.89 -3.92
N MET A 104 4.75 -16.80 -3.20
CA MET A 104 5.64 -16.77 -2.04
C MET A 104 5.13 -17.65 -0.90
N PHE A 105 3.81 -17.66 -0.69
CA PHE A 105 3.17 -18.48 0.33
C PHE A 105 3.39 -19.99 0.07
N TYR A 106 3.12 -20.45 -1.15
CA TYR A 106 3.29 -21.87 -1.51
C TYR A 106 4.76 -22.27 -1.69
N ALA A 107 5.63 -21.36 -2.07
CA ALA A 107 7.07 -21.59 -2.08
C ALA A 107 7.69 -21.75 -0.68
N GLY A 108 6.94 -21.49 0.38
CA GLY A 108 7.47 -21.50 1.74
C GLY A 108 8.39 -20.32 2.07
N ALA A 109 8.37 -19.27 1.23
CA ALA A 109 9.30 -18.14 1.28
C ALA A 109 8.77 -16.94 2.10
N THR A 110 7.71 -17.14 2.87
CA THR A 110 7.09 -16.12 3.70
C THR A 110 6.79 -16.63 5.11
N PRO A 111 6.80 -15.77 6.13
CA PRO A 111 6.41 -16.16 7.49
C PRO A 111 4.95 -16.60 7.61
N PHE A 112 4.13 -16.36 6.58
CA PHE A 112 2.72 -16.75 6.52
C PHE A 112 2.51 -18.18 5.97
N SER A 113 3.53 -18.83 5.41
CA SER A 113 3.43 -20.16 4.83
C SER A 113 2.83 -21.17 5.81
N GLY A 114 1.81 -21.90 5.36
CA GLY A 114 1.08 -22.87 6.16
C GLY A 114 0.19 -22.27 7.26
N LYS A 115 -0.04 -20.97 7.26
CA LYS A 115 -0.85 -20.29 8.29
C LYS A 115 -2.23 -19.82 7.82
N MET A 116 -2.68 -20.27 6.65
CA MET A 116 -4.06 -19.97 6.20
C MET A 116 -5.07 -20.42 7.27
N GLY A 117 -6.00 -19.52 7.61
CA GLY A 117 -7.00 -19.73 8.66
C GLY A 117 -6.46 -19.69 10.10
N ARG A 118 -5.21 -19.28 10.30
CA ARG A 118 -4.60 -19.16 11.64
C ARG A 118 -4.41 -17.71 12.04
N GLN A 119 -4.39 -17.48 13.35
CA GLN A 119 -4.04 -16.19 13.93
C GLN A 119 -2.59 -15.85 13.59
N VAL A 120 -2.37 -14.71 12.93
CA VAL A 120 -1.05 -14.18 12.53
C VAL A 120 -0.77 -12.78 13.07
N ALA A 121 -1.81 -12.10 13.58
CA ALA A 121 -1.72 -10.76 14.11
C ALA A 121 -2.72 -10.57 15.27
N SER A 122 -2.73 -9.36 15.86
CA SER A 122 -3.76 -8.98 16.84
C SER A 122 -5.16 -9.15 16.24
N PRO A 123 -6.16 -9.59 17.02
CA PRO A 123 -7.56 -9.62 16.58
C PRO A 123 -8.12 -8.26 16.14
N GLU A 124 -7.48 -7.17 16.53
CA GLU A 124 -7.86 -5.81 16.11
C GLU A 124 -7.40 -5.47 14.68
N LEU A 125 -6.51 -6.29 14.09
CA LEU A 125 -6.03 -6.04 12.73
C LEU A 125 -6.99 -6.59 11.69
N TYR A 126 -7.45 -5.69 10.83
CA TYR A 126 -8.16 -6.01 9.62
C TYR A 126 -7.42 -5.39 8.43
N LEU A 127 -6.91 -6.23 7.54
CA LEU A 127 -6.19 -5.84 6.33
C LEU A 127 -6.88 -6.43 5.11
N TYR A 128 -7.20 -5.59 4.14
CA TYR A 128 -7.78 -6.00 2.86
C TYR A 128 -7.19 -5.20 1.71
N ASP A 129 -7.24 -5.78 0.53
CA ASP A 129 -7.00 -5.12 -0.75
C ASP A 129 -8.35 -4.88 -1.43
N ASP A 130 -8.57 -3.69 -1.97
CA ASP A 130 -9.80 -3.36 -2.70
C ASP A 130 -9.47 -2.47 -3.90
N GLY A 131 -9.17 -3.11 -5.02
CA GLY A 131 -8.88 -2.42 -6.27
C GLY A 131 -10.11 -1.78 -6.91
N ALA A 132 -11.31 -2.16 -6.50
CA ALA A 132 -12.55 -1.66 -7.08
C ALA A 132 -13.13 -0.43 -6.38
N ASP A 133 -12.55 0.02 -5.26
CA ASP A 133 -13.02 1.20 -4.53
C ASP A 133 -12.64 2.49 -5.28
N PRO A 134 -13.61 3.21 -5.91
CA PRO A 134 -13.31 4.38 -6.73
C PRO A 134 -12.80 5.59 -5.91
N ASP A 135 -13.00 5.58 -4.60
CA ASP A 135 -12.61 6.68 -3.71
C ASP A 135 -11.16 6.53 -3.20
N ARG A 136 -10.48 5.45 -3.58
CA ARG A 136 -9.11 5.20 -3.16
C ARG A 136 -8.10 5.55 -4.24
N ALA A 137 -6.97 6.09 -3.80
CA ALA A 137 -5.85 6.34 -4.69
C ALA A 137 -5.32 5.02 -5.27
N ALA A 138 -4.96 5.04 -6.57
CA ALA A 138 -4.46 3.89 -7.32
C ALA A 138 -5.43 2.71 -7.49
N SER A 139 -6.72 2.86 -7.19
CA SER A 139 -7.74 1.88 -7.55
C SER A 139 -7.86 1.76 -9.07
N LYS A 140 -8.06 0.55 -9.56
CA LYS A 140 -8.26 0.20 -10.97
C LYS A 140 -9.37 -0.84 -11.08
N ALA A 141 -10.29 -0.63 -12.00
CA ALA A 141 -11.41 -1.55 -12.19
C ALA A 141 -10.98 -2.88 -12.85
N ILE A 142 -9.83 -2.90 -13.50
CA ILE A 142 -9.30 -4.09 -14.19
C ILE A 142 -7.83 -4.33 -13.86
N THR A 143 -7.44 -5.61 -13.84
CA THR A 143 -6.06 -6.04 -13.72
C THR A 143 -5.31 -5.92 -15.04
N ASP A 144 -3.99 -6.05 -15.02
CA ASP A 144 -3.15 -6.11 -16.24
C ASP A 144 -3.44 -7.34 -17.11
N GLU A 145 -4.15 -8.35 -16.59
CA GLU A 145 -4.65 -9.50 -17.33
C GLU A 145 -6.05 -9.29 -17.92
N GLY A 146 -6.65 -8.11 -17.72
CA GLY A 146 -7.99 -7.74 -18.20
C GLY A 146 -9.13 -8.34 -17.37
N LEU A 147 -8.87 -8.80 -16.18
CA LEU A 147 -9.88 -9.29 -15.26
C LEU A 147 -10.40 -8.16 -14.37
N PRO A 148 -11.66 -8.19 -13.95
CA PRO A 148 -12.15 -7.22 -12.98
C PRO A 148 -11.40 -7.37 -11.65
N THR A 149 -11.09 -6.23 -11.05
CA THR A 149 -10.59 -6.18 -9.67
C THR A 149 -11.75 -6.33 -8.68
N GLY A 150 -11.43 -6.47 -7.43
CA GLY A 150 -12.41 -6.58 -6.35
C GLY A 150 -11.74 -6.54 -5.00
N ARG A 151 -12.51 -6.87 -3.97
CA ARG A 151 -12.04 -6.88 -2.61
C ARG A 151 -11.56 -8.26 -2.19
N THR A 152 -10.37 -8.30 -1.61
CA THR A 152 -9.76 -9.49 -1.00
C THR A 152 -9.43 -9.20 0.45
N ASP A 153 -10.09 -9.88 1.38
CA ASP A 153 -9.70 -9.82 2.80
C ASP A 153 -8.45 -10.67 3.02
N LEU A 154 -7.36 -10.02 3.38
CA LEU A 154 -6.05 -10.65 3.59
C LEU A 154 -5.89 -11.15 5.02
N ILE A 155 -6.17 -10.28 5.98
CA ILE A 155 -6.20 -10.61 7.41
C ILE A 155 -7.51 -10.07 7.97
N ARG A 156 -8.32 -10.95 8.55
CA ARG A 156 -9.57 -10.56 9.21
C ARG A 156 -9.52 -10.96 10.68
N ASP A 157 -9.75 -10.00 11.57
CA ASP A 157 -9.68 -10.21 13.02
C ASP A 157 -8.36 -10.89 13.44
N GLY A 158 -7.25 -10.48 12.78
CA GLY A 158 -5.93 -11.07 12.97
C GLY A 158 -5.70 -12.44 12.34
N VAL A 159 -6.70 -13.05 11.70
CA VAL A 159 -6.62 -14.37 11.05
C VAL A 159 -6.26 -14.20 9.57
N LEU A 160 -5.26 -14.92 9.09
CA LEU A 160 -4.91 -14.96 7.68
C LEU A 160 -6.06 -15.58 6.87
N SER A 161 -6.74 -14.77 6.06
CA SER A 161 -7.99 -15.12 5.37
C SER A 161 -7.84 -15.18 3.86
N GLY A 162 -6.84 -14.51 3.29
CA GLY A 162 -6.63 -14.45 1.84
C GLY A 162 -5.20 -14.13 1.46
N LEU A 163 -4.93 -14.27 0.18
CA LEU A 163 -3.63 -13.99 -0.43
C LEU A 163 -3.85 -13.18 -1.71
N LEU A 164 -2.85 -12.42 -2.11
CA LEU A 164 -2.82 -11.73 -3.38
C LEU A 164 -2.29 -12.63 -4.48
N SER A 165 -2.93 -12.62 -5.64
CA SER A 165 -2.50 -13.40 -6.78
C SER A 165 -2.93 -12.74 -8.10
N ASN A 166 -2.18 -13.01 -9.16
CA ASN A 166 -2.67 -12.89 -10.51
C ASN A 166 -3.33 -14.20 -10.97
N HIS A 167 -4.04 -14.17 -12.09
CA HIS A 167 -4.72 -15.35 -12.63
C HIS A 167 -3.75 -16.47 -12.98
N TYR A 168 -2.59 -16.13 -13.54
CA TYR A 168 -1.56 -17.09 -13.90
C TYR A 168 -1.07 -17.91 -12.69
N ASN A 169 -0.73 -17.25 -11.60
CA ASN A 169 -0.29 -17.93 -10.38
C ASN A 169 -1.43 -18.75 -9.76
N TYR A 170 -2.65 -18.22 -9.77
CA TYR A 170 -3.82 -18.94 -9.28
C TYR A 170 -4.09 -20.24 -10.03
N GLN A 171 -3.86 -20.28 -11.35
CA GLN A 171 -4.08 -21.48 -12.17
C GLN A 171 -2.96 -22.54 -12.01
N ARG A 172 -1.79 -22.14 -11.51
CA ARG A 172 -0.66 -23.06 -11.33
C ARG A 172 -0.65 -23.79 -9.98
N MET A 173 -1.39 -23.29 -9.02
CA MET A 173 -1.46 -23.83 -7.64
C MET A 173 -2.64 -24.79 -7.48
#